data_b1f3a1a99fa26c399e99f6a84e469ccc
#
_entry.id   b1f3a1a99fa26c399e99f6a84e469ccc
#
_cell.length_a   1.000
_cell.length_b   1.000
_cell.length_c   1.000
_cell.angle_alpha   90.00
_cell.angle_beta   90.00
_cell.angle_gamma   90.00
#
_symmetry.space_group_name_H-M   'P 1'
#
loop_
_entity.id
_entity.type
_entity.pdbx_description
1 polymer ?
#
loop_
_entity_poly.entity_id
_entity_poly.type
_entity_poly.pdbx_seq_one_letter_code
_entity_poly.pdbx_strand_id
1 'polypeptide(L)'
;MKKEIRIGLIGYGFMGRTHSNAYSQLSHFFDTEHVPVRQAVCGRDQQKVAAFAEKWGYASYETDWRELVKRPDIDAVDICTPNDSHAEIALECIKNGKMILCEKPLALNGAQGEEMVKAVEASGLPNLVWYNYRFLPAVTLAKNIVDAGELGRVFHYRANFLQDWTISEELPQGGAGLWRLDAAAAGSGVTGDLLAHCIDTARWINGDIVSVSAMTETFIKERVHTATGAKQAVTIDDACAFLARFENGSLAIFESTRYARGHKALYTFEINGEKKSLAWDLHDMNYLSYFDHGVPGDRRGWTNIHATDGDHPYSGNWWVPGLCLGYEHSFTHELAEFFKSLDNPTAEKRYPDFRHALGTQYVCDAVLESAKSGQWVDVKKS
;
A
#
# COMPACT_ATOMS: atom_id res chain seq x y z
N MET A 1 -10.51 -29.66 -10.17
CA MET A 1 -9.35 -28.91 -10.70
C MET A 1 -9.49 -27.48 -10.23
N LYS A 2 -8.42 -26.88 -9.74
CA LYS A 2 -8.43 -25.45 -9.36
C LYS A 2 -8.65 -24.59 -10.61
N LYS A 3 -9.29 -23.43 -10.43
CA LYS A 3 -9.56 -22.48 -11.52
C LYS A 3 -8.36 -21.56 -11.69
N GLU A 4 -7.79 -21.48 -12.87
CA GLU A 4 -6.64 -20.63 -13.16
C GLU A 4 -7.06 -19.19 -13.39
N ILE A 5 -6.33 -18.26 -12.82
CA ILE A 5 -6.37 -16.82 -13.12
C ILE A 5 -5.03 -16.47 -13.77
N ARG A 6 -5.06 -16.18 -15.06
CA ARG A 6 -3.89 -15.90 -15.88
C ARG A 6 -3.50 -14.43 -15.73
N ILE A 7 -2.36 -14.20 -15.08
CA ILE A 7 -1.87 -12.88 -14.71
C ILE A 7 -0.96 -12.30 -15.79
N GLY A 8 -1.25 -11.06 -16.19
CA GLY A 8 -0.37 -10.20 -16.96
C GLY A 8 0.24 -9.14 -16.04
N LEU A 9 1.55 -9.18 -15.81
CA LEU A 9 2.27 -8.22 -14.98
C LEU A 9 2.82 -7.08 -15.85
N ILE A 10 2.54 -5.82 -15.51
CA ILE A 10 3.10 -4.64 -16.19
C ILE A 10 4.08 -3.95 -15.25
N GLY A 11 5.38 -4.01 -15.59
CA GLY A 11 6.46 -3.48 -14.74
C GLY A 11 7.21 -4.58 -13.98
N TYR A 12 8.49 -4.75 -14.27
CA TYR A 12 9.37 -5.79 -13.71
C TYR A 12 10.40 -5.24 -12.71
N GLY A 13 10.13 -4.08 -12.13
CA GLY A 13 10.98 -3.45 -11.12
C GLY A 13 10.93 -4.16 -9.76
N PHE A 14 11.18 -3.40 -8.69
CA PHE A 14 11.13 -3.92 -7.32
C PHE A 14 9.76 -4.55 -7.01
N MET A 15 8.66 -3.84 -7.27
CA MET A 15 7.32 -4.35 -6.99
C MET A 15 6.96 -5.54 -7.87
N GLY A 16 7.31 -5.54 -9.17
CA GLY A 16 7.08 -6.70 -10.04
C GLY A 16 7.76 -7.97 -9.53
N ARG A 17 8.96 -7.88 -8.93
CA ARG A 17 9.61 -9.03 -8.26
C ARG A 17 8.83 -9.49 -7.04
N THR A 18 8.36 -8.55 -6.24
CA THR A 18 7.63 -8.83 -5.00
C THR A 18 6.30 -9.52 -5.30
N HIS A 19 5.56 -9.04 -6.29
CA HIS A 19 4.28 -9.65 -6.71
C HIS A 19 4.51 -11.02 -7.37
N SER A 20 5.54 -11.16 -8.21
CA SER A 20 5.90 -12.47 -8.79
C SER A 20 6.22 -13.51 -7.72
N ASN A 21 6.84 -13.09 -6.60
CA ASN A 21 7.05 -13.94 -5.43
C ASN A 21 5.71 -14.33 -4.78
N ALA A 22 4.80 -13.38 -4.57
CA ALA A 22 3.48 -13.66 -4.01
C ALA A 22 2.68 -14.66 -4.86
N TYR A 23 2.68 -14.50 -6.20
CA TYR A 23 2.08 -15.48 -7.12
C TYR A 23 2.70 -16.87 -7.03
N SER A 24 4.00 -16.94 -6.75
CA SER A 24 4.69 -18.23 -6.57
C SER A 24 4.29 -18.91 -5.27
N GLN A 25 4.04 -18.15 -4.21
CA GLN A 25 3.82 -18.68 -2.86
C GLN A 25 2.36 -19.05 -2.60
N LEU A 26 1.40 -18.32 -3.17
CA LEU A 26 -0.02 -18.41 -2.80
C LEU A 26 -0.52 -19.85 -2.72
N SER A 27 -0.37 -20.61 -3.81
CA SER A 27 -0.93 -21.96 -3.92
C SER A 27 -0.24 -23.02 -3.05
N HIS A 28 0.90 -22.69 -2.47
CA HIS A 28 1.64 -23.58 -1.57
C HIS A 28 1.22 -23.44 -0.11
N PHE A 29 0.73 -22.25 0.26
CA PHE A 29 0.44 -21.90 1.65
C PHE A 29 -1.03 -21.58 1.92
N PHE A 30 -1.82 -21.33 0.88
CA PHE A 30 -3.24 -20.98 1.02
C PHE A 30 -4.12 -21.88 0.15
N ASP A 31 -5.20 -22.37 0.74
CA ASP A 31 -6.22 -23.10 0.02
C ASP A 31 -7.24 -22.12 -0.57
N THR A 32 -7.15 -21.94 -1.89
CA THR A 32 -8.06 -21.16 -2.72
C THR A 32 -8.55 -22.04 -3.88
N GLU A 33 -9.78 -21.85 -4.35
CA GLU A 33 -10.30 -22.54 -5.55
C GLU A 33 -9.63 -21.97 -6.81
N HIS A 34 -9.38 -20.65 -6.82
CA HIS A 34 -8.64 -19.97 -7.88
C HIS A 34 -7.14 -19.95 -7.58
N VAL A 35 -6.31 -20.09 -8.61
CA VAL A 35 -4.85 -20.05 -8.50
C VAL A 35 -4.23 -19.12 -9.55
N PRO A 36 -3.21 -18.35 -9.20
CA PRO A 36 -2.55 -17.47 -10.17
C PRO A 36 -1.63 -18.26 -11.11
N VAL A 37 -1.70 -17.93 -12.39
CA VAL A 37 -0.78 -18.41 -13.43
C VAL A 37 -0.02 -17.22 -13.99
N ARG A 38 1.30 -17.25 -13.95
CA ARG A 38 2.18 -16.21 -14.49
C ARG A 38 2.21 -16.32 -16.01
N GLN A 39 1.21 -15.71 -16.67
CA GLN A 39 0.99 -15.85 -18.12
C GLN A 39 1.88 -14.95 -18.94
N ALA A 40 1.99 -13.68 -18.59
CA ALA A 40 2.85 -12.74 -19.31
C ALA A 40 3.40 -11.65 -18.39
N VAL A 41 4.58 -11.12 -18.74
CA VAL A 41 5.12 -9.90 -18.12
C VAL A 41 5.44 -8.87 -19.18
N CYS A 42 5.20 -7.58 -18.88
CA CYS A 42 5.46 -6.49 -19.81
C CYS A 42 6.49 -5.50 -19.28
N GLY A 43 7.36 -5.05 -20.19
CA GLY A 43 8.31 -3.98 -19.92
C GLY A 43 9.04 -3.51 -21.17
N ARG A 44 9.40 -2.23 -21.22
CA ARG A 44 9.91 -1.54 -22.41
C ARG A 44 11.24 -2.05 -22.96
N ASP A 45 12.08 -2.65 -22.12
CA ASP A 45 13.38 -3.19 -22.53
C ASP A 45 13.22 -4.70 -22.79
N GLN A 46 13.28 -5.09 -24.05
CA GLN A 46 13.06 -6.47 -24.49
C GLN A 46 14.01 -7.48 -23.84
N GLN A 47 15.28 -7.15 -23.70
CA GLN A 47 16.26 -8.08 -23.12
C GLN A 47 15.99 -8.30 -21.63
N LYS A 48 15.71 -7.22 -20.91
CA LYS A 48 15.45 -7.28 -19.46
C LYS A 48 14.13 -7.97 -19.15
N VAL A 49 13.06 -7.70 -19.93
CA VAL A 49 11.77 -8.32 -19.70
C VAL A 49 11.78 -9.80 -20.04
N ALA A 50 12.49 -10.21 -21.10
CA ALA A 50 12.69 -11.62 -21.43
C ALA A 50 13.44 -12.39 -20.33
N ALA A 51 14.55 -11.82 -19.82
CA ALA A 51 15.29 -12.39 -18.70
C ALA A 51 14.45 -12.46 -17.41
N PHE A 52 13.61 -11.47 -17.18
CA PHE A 52 12.68 -11.48 -16.04
C PHE A 52 11.61 -12.57 -16.20
N ALA A 53 11.04 -12.73 -17.40
CA ALA A 53 10.04 -13.76 -17.69
C ALA A 53 10.62 -15.16 -17.44
N GLU A 54 11.81 -15.45 -17.96
CA GLU A 54 12.51 -16.71 -17.73
C GLU A 54 12.77 -16.96 -16.24
N LYS A 55 13.35 -15.97 -15.56
CA LYS A 55 13.70 -16.08 -14.13
C LYS A 55 12.51 -16.36 -13.23
N TRP A 56 11.34 -15.73 -13.50
CA TRP A 56 10.15 -15.81 -12.67
C TRP A 56 9.10 -16.79 -13.21
N GLY A 57 9.40 -17.49 -14.31
CA GLY A 57 8.53 -18.51 -14.86
C GLY A 57 7.24 -17.96 -15.46
N TYR A 58 7.31 -16.81 -16.13
CA TYR A 58 6.23 -16.32 -17.00
C TYR A 58 6.27 -17.07 -18.32
N ALA A 59 5.08 -17.45 -18.82
CA ALA A 59 4.98 -18.19 -20.08
C ALA A 59 5.41 -17.36 -21.30
N SER A 60 5.30 -16.02 -21.21
CA SER A 60 5.63 -15.10 -22.30
C SER A 60 5.95 -13.70 -21.78
N TYR A 61 6.35 -12.80 -22.69
CA TYR A 61 6.53 -11.38 -22.38
C TYR A 61 6.04 -10.49 -23.52
N GLU A 62 5.77 -9.21 -23.19
CA GLU A 62 5.41 -8.14 -24.11
C GLU A 62 6.33 -6.92 -23.90
N THR A 63 6.47 -6.08 -24.90
CA THR A 63 7.20 -4.80 -24.81
C THR A 63 6.28 -3.58 -24.81
N ASP A 64 5.01 -3.78 -25.15
CA ASP A 64 3.94 -2.78 -25.06
C ASP A 64 2.81 -3.32 -24.19
N TRP A 65 2.48 -2.60 -23.12
CA TRP A 65 1.42 -2.98 -22.20
C TRP A 65 0.03 -3.00 -22.86
N ARG A 66 -0.17 -2.21 -23.92
CA ARG A 66 -1.44 -2.16 -24.66
C ARG A 66 -1.73 -3.48 -25.36
N GLU A 67 -0.67 -4.12 -25.84
CA GLU A 67 -0.81 -5.46 -26.45
C GLU A 67 -1.07 -6.53 -25.38
N LEU A 68 -0.41 -6.44 -24.21
CA LEU A 68 -0.68 -7.37 -23.11
C LEU A 68 -2.14 -7.31 -22.66
N VAL A 69 -2.71 -6.10 -22.49
CA VAL A 69 -4.08 -5.90 -22.00
C VAL A 69 -5.13 -6.49 -22.96
N LYS A 70 -4.88 -6.47 -24.28
CA LYS A 70 -5.78 -7.01 -25.30
C LYS A 70 -5.75 -8.53 -25.40
N ARG A 71 -4.78 -9.19 -24.81
CA ARG A 71 -4.61 -10.65 -24.96
C ARG A 71 -5.78 -11.41 -24.36
N PRO A 72 -6.38 -12.38 -25.11
CA PRO A 72 -7.50 -13.20 -24.61
C PRO A 72 -7.06 -14.25 -23.57
N ASP A 73 -5.76 -14.53 -23.47
CA ASP A 73 -5.18 -15.45 -22.51
C ASP A 73 -4.71 -14.77 -21.22
N ILE A 74 -5.14 -13.53 -20.94
CA ILE A 74 -4.96 -12.80 -19.70
C ILE A 74 -6.32 -12.59 -19.04
N ASP A 75 -6.46 -12.93 -17.77
CA ASP A 75 -7.68 -12.73 -16.98
C ASP A 75 -7.57 -11.52 -16.05
N ALA A 76 -6.39 -11.30 -15.49
CA ALA A 76 -6.11 -10.18 -14.58
C ALA A 76 -4.80 -9.48 -14.95
N VAL A 77 -4.78 -8.16 -14.79
CA VAL A 77 -3.60 -7.33 -15.03
C VAL A 77 -3.12 -6.73 -13.71
N ASP A 78 -1.84 -6.92 -13.42
CA ASP A 78 -1.17 -6.37 -12.25
C ASP A 78 -0.25 -5.21 -12.67
N ILE A 79 -0.55 -4.00 -12.17
CA ILE A 79 0.07 -2.74 -12.56
C ILE A 79 1.13 -2.36 -11.54
N CYS A 80 2.41 -2.53 -11.90
CA CYS A 80 3.60 -2.25 -11.09
C CYS A 80 4.48 -1.14 -11.70
N THR A 81 3.87 -0.22 -12.41
CA THR A 81 4.52 0.90 -13.10
C THR A 81 4.63 2.14 -12.20
N PRO A 82 5.28 3.24 -12.62
CA PRO A 82 5.17 4.52 -11.94
C PRO A 82 3.72 5.05 -11.90
N ASN A 83 3.43 5.87 -10.89
CA ASN A 83 2.07 6.32 -10.55
C ASN A 83 1.33 7.02 -11.69
N ASP A 84 2.04 7.75 -12.54
CA ASP A 84 1.50 8.51 -13.69
C ASP A 84 0.78 7.64 -14.71
N SER A 85 1.10 6.35 -14.76
CA SER A 85 0.52 5.41 -15.71
C SER A 85 -0.61 4.55 -15.14
N HIS A 86 -0.87 4.58 -13.83
CA HIS A 86 -1.87 3.72 -13.20
C HIS A 86 -3.26 3.92 -13.79
N ALA A 87 -3.72 5.17 -13.91
CA ALA A 87 -5.06 5.47 -14.40
C ALA A 87 -5.25 5.05 -15.87
N GLU A 88 -4.30 5.39 -16.77
CA GLU A 88 -4.38 5.02 -18.19
C GLU A 88 -4.47 3.50 -18.36
N ILE A 89 -3.58 2.77 -17.68
CA ILE A 89 -3.53 1.31 -17.79
C ILE A 89 -4.78 0.66 -17.19
N ALA A 90 -5.22 1.10 -15.99
CA ALA A 90 -6.40 0.54 -15.34
C ALA A 90 -7.68 0.77 -16.17
N LEU A 91 -7.87 1.96 -16.73
CA LEU A 91 -9.01 2.26 -17.59
C LEU A 91 -9.01 1.41 -18.87
N GLU A 92 -7.84 1.15 -19.45
CA GLU A 92 -7.75 0.26 -20.62
C GLU A 92 -8.00 -1.21 -20.23
N CYS A 93 -7.55 -1.65 -19.05
CA CYS A 93 -7.89 -2.97 -18.51
C CYS A 93 -9.41 -3.16 -18.37
N ILE A 94 -10.10 -2.14 -17.81
CA ILE A 94 -11.57 -2.16 -17.66
C ILE A 94 -12.26 -2.32 -19.02
N LYS A 95 -11.86 -1.56 -20.03
CA LYS A 95 -12.41 -1.66 -21.39
C LYS A 95 -12.23 -3.04 -22.01
N ASN A 96 -11.16 -3.75 -21.66
CA ASN A 96 -10.86 -5.08 -22.13
C ASN A 96 -11.35 -6.20 -21.20
N GLY A 97 -12.15 -5.86 -20.17
CA GLY A 97 -12.78 -6.84 -19.27
C GLY A 97 -11.80 -7.58 -18.36
N LYS A 98 -10.65 -6.96 -18.01
CA LYS A 98 -9.62 -7.55 -17.15
C LYS A 98 -9.86 -7.20 -15.69
N MET A 99 -9.69 -8.14 -14.77
CA MET A 99 -9.52 -7.84 -13.34
C MET A 99 -8.26 -7.01 -13.16
N ILE A 100 -8.24 -6.11 -12.15
CA ILE A 100 -7.14 -5.16 -11.97
C ILE A 100 -6.55 -5.30 -10.56
N LEU A 101 -5.24 -5.52 -10.48
CA LEU A 101 -4.44 -5.34 -9.29
C LEU A 101 -3.52 -4.15 -9.56
N CYS A 102 -3.54 -3.12 -8.71
CA CYS A 102 -2.80 -1.89 -8.97
C CYS A 102 -1.90 -1.55 -7.78
N GLU A 103 -0.66 -1.19 -8.05
CA GLU A 103 0.20 -0.61 -7.03
C GLU A 103 -0.39 0.68 -6.46
N LYS A 104 -0.02 0.96 -5.22
CA LYS A 104 -0.35 2.22 -4.54
C LYS A 104 0.63 3.35 -4.96
N PRO A 105 0.23 4.61 -4.84
CA PRO A 105 -1.12 5.09 -4.63
C PRO A 105 -2.02 4.78 -5.83
N LEU A 106 -3.33 4.80 -5.64
CA LEU A 106 -4.28 4.46 -6.71
C LEU A 106 -4.05 5.29 -7.98
N ALA A 107 -3.81 6.59 -7.81
CA ALA A 107 -3.63 7.55 -8.90
C ALA A 107 -2.76 8.73 -8.43
N LEU A 108 -2.45 9.67 -9.32
CA LEU A 108 -1.72 10.90 -8.99
C LEU A 108 -2.53 11.85 -8.08
N ASN A 109 -3.86 11.80 -8.14
CA ASN A 109 -4.79 12.63 -7.38
C ASN A 109 -6.19 12.02 -7.33
N GLY A 110 -7.06 12.58 -6.50
CA GLY A 110 -8.44 12.12 -6.32
C GLY A 110 -9.29 12.15 -7.59
N ALA A 111 -9.09 13.13 -8.49
CA ALA A 111 -9.88 13.24 -9.72
C ALA A 111 -9.63 12.04 -10.65
N GLN A 112 -8.37 11.65 -10.84
CA GLN A 112 -8.04 10.42 -11.59
C GLN A 112 -8.57 9.16 -10.88
N GLY A 113 -8.45 9.10 -9.55
CA GLY A 113 -8.98 8.00 -8.76
C GLY A 113 -10.51 7.86 -8.90
N GLU A 114 -11.25 8.97 -8.93
CA GLU A 114 -12.71 8.99 -9.16
C GLU A 114 -13.09 8.40 -10.52
N GLU A 115 -12.34 8.74 -11.56
CA GLU A 115 -12.56 8.19 -12.91
C GLU A 115 -12.34 6.66 -12.91
N MET A 116 -11.26 6.20 -12.29
CA MET A 116 -10.97 4.76 -12.17
C MET A 116 -12.05 4.02 -11.38
N VAL A 117 -12.48 4.56 -10.23
CA VAL A 117 -13.54 3.98 -9.39
C VAL A 117 -14.85 3.92 -10.15
N LYS A 118 -15.29 5.02 -10.76
CA LYS A 118 -16.52 5.06 -11.55
C LYS A 118 -16.52 4.01 -12.67
N ALA A 119 -15.42 3.87 -13.37
CA ALA A 119 -15.29 2.92 -14.47
C ALA A 119 -15.31 1.46 -13.97
N VAL A 120 -14.57 1.14 -12.90
CA VAL A 120 -14.49 -0.23 -12.39
C VAL A 120 -15.81 -0.68 -11.75
N GLU A 121 -16.51 0.20 -11.04
CA GLU A 121 -17.82 -0.08 -10.46
C GLU A 121 -18.89 -0.32 -11.54
N ALA A 122 -18.87 0.49 -12.60
CA ALA A 122 -19.77 0.31 -13.74
C ALA A 122 -19.54 -1.02 -14.47
N SER A 123 -18.32 -1.53 -14.46
CA SER A 123 -17.96 -2.81 -15.08
C SER A 123 -18.21 -4.02 -14.19
N GLY A 124 -18.26 -3.84 -12.86
CA GLY A 124 -18.35 -4.93 -11.88
C GLY A 124 -17.10 -5.80 -11.78
N LEU A 125 -15.98 -5.38 -12.37
CA LEU A 125 -14.74 -6.16 -12.37
C LEU A 125 -14.09 -6.19 -10.97
N PRO A 126 -13.56 -7.34 -10.52
CA PRO A 126 -12.74 -7.44 -9.33
C PRO A 126 -11.50 -6.54 -9.45
N ASN A 127 -11.18 -5.83 -8.36
CA ASN A 127 -10.05 -4.92 -8.33
C ASN A 127 -9.43 -4.85 -6.94
N LEU A 128 -8.12 -4.59 -6.87
CA LEU A 128 -7.29 -4.52 -5.67
C LEU A 128 -6.30 -3.37 -5.81
N VAL A 129 -5.98 -2.70 -4.69
CA VAL A 129 -4.81 -1.80 -4.58
C VAL A 129 -3.87 -2.31 -3.50
N TRP A 130 -2.59 -2.49 -3.83
CA TRP A 130 -1.60 -3.13 -2.98
C TRP A 130 -1.19 -2.29 -1.76
N TYR A 131 -2.03 -2.29 -0.71
CA TYR A 131 -1.71 -1.75 0.61
C TYR A 131 -1.30 -2.86 1.57
N ASN A 132 -0.20 -3.51 1.26
CA ASN A 132 0.29 -4.75 1.83
C ASN A 132 0.48 -4.75 3.37
N TYR A 133 0.80 -3.61 3.98
CA TYR A 133 1.10 -3.58 5.42
C TYR A 133 -0.07 -3.99 6.32
N ARG A 134 -1.33 -3.85 5.86
CA ARG A 134 -2.50 -4.38 6.58
C ARG A 134 -2.42 -5.87 6.86
N PHE A 135 -1.75 -6.61 5.99
CA PHE A 135 -1.72 -8.06 5.94
C PHE A 135 -0.50 -8.66 6.64
N LEU A 136 0.24 -7.89 7.41
CA LEU A 136 1.18 -8.41 8.39
C LEU A 136 0.40 -8.97 9.59
N PRO A 137 0.74 -10.17 10.10
CA PRO A 137 -0.04 -10.81 11.17
C PRO A 137 -0.33 -9.91 12.36
N ALA A 138 0.67 -9.19 12.87
CA ALA A 138 0.51 -8.27 14.00
C ALA A 138 -0.41 -7.08 13.68
N VAL A 139 -0.38 -6.55 12.45
CA VAL A 139 -1.24 -5.43 12.03
C VAL A 139 -2.69 -5.90 11.86
N THR A 140 -2.90 -7.08 11.24
CA THR A 140 -4.24 -7.68 11.15
C THR A 140 -4.78 -8.06 12.53
N LEU A 141 -3.93 -8.54 13.45
CA LEU A 141 -4.31 -8.80 14.83
C LEU A 141 -4.77 -7.51 15.53
N ALA A 142 -4.04 -6.40 15.34
CA ALA A 142 -4.45 -5.10 15.88
C ALA A 142 -5.85 -4.69 15.39
N LYS A 143 -6.13 -4.87 14.09
CA LYS A 143 -7.46 -4.64 13.50
C LYS A 143 -8.53 -5.50 14.17
N ASN A 144 -8.30 -6.80 14.32
CA ASN A 144 -9.25 -7.73 14.94
C ASN A 144 -9.57 -7.32 16.39
N ILE A 145 -8.58 -6.88 17.17
CA ILE A 145 -8.76 -6.39 18.54
C ILE A 145 -9.61 -5.10 18.57
N VAL A 146 -9.37 -4.19 17.62
CA VAL A 146 -10.16 -2.95 17.51
C VAL A 146 -11.60 -3.27 17.11
N ASP A 147 -11.83 -4.15 16.13
CA ASP A 147 -13.17 -4.53 15.66
C ASP A 147 -13.97 -5.27 16.73
N ALA A 148 -13.29 -6.02 17.60
CA ALA A 148 -13.92 -6.63 18.78
C ALA A 148 -14.34 -5.61 19.85
N GLY A 149 -14.05 -4.30 19.65
CA GLY A 149 -14.38 -3.23 20.60
C GLY A 149 -13.56 -3.25 21.89
N GLU A 150 -12.46 -3.99 21.92
CA GLU A 150 -11.67 -4.20 23.12
C GLU A 150 -10.97 -2.95 23.63
N LEU A 151 -10.67 -1.98 22.75
CA LEU A 151 -10.06 -0.70 23.15
C LEU A 151 -11.03 0.21 23.90
N GLY A 152 -12.35 -0.02 23.79
CA GLY A 152 -13.36 0.95 24.19
C GLY A 152 -13.35 2.16 23.25
N ARG A 153 -13.65 3.36 23.76
CA ARG A 153 -13.56 4.60 22.98
C ARG A 153 -12.09 4.88 22.62
N VAL A 154 -11.81 5.07 21.34
CA VAL A 154 -10.48 5.49 20.87
C VAL A 154 -10.34 7.00 21.02
N PHE A 155 -9.19 7.46 21.54
CA PHE A 155 -8.89 8.87 21.76
C PHE A 155 -7.83 9.39 20.80
N HIS A 156 -6.74 8.61 20.59
CA HIS A 156 -5.60 9.04 19.79
C HIS A 156 -5.13 7.94 18.84
N TYR A 157 -4.67 8.36 17.67
CA TYR A 157 -3.91 7.57 16.72
C TYR A 157 -2.64 8.34 16.33
N ARG A 158 -1.52 7.67 16.16
CA ARG A 158 -0.30 8.27 15.63
C ARG A 158 0.41 7.29 14.73
N ALA A 159 1.02 7.81 13.65
CA ALA A 159 1.83 7.00 12.76
C ALA A 159 2.95 7.83 12.13
N ASN A 160 4.06 7.16 11.87
CA ASN A 160 5.15 7.74 11.10
C ASN A 160 5.73 6.75 10.09
N PHE A 161 6.31 7.28 9.01
CA PHE A 161 7.09 6.48 8.07
C PHE A 161 8.35 7.25 7.68
N LEU A 162 9.49 6.87 8.24
CA LEU A 162 10.76 7.60 8.16
C LEU A 162 11.79 6.85 7.33
N GLN A 163 12.47 7.58 6.43
CA GLN A 163 13.55 7.10 5.58
C GLN A 163 14.69 8.14 5.52
N ASP A 164 15.85 7.77 4.93
CA ASP A 164 17.01 8.68 4.82
C ASP A 164 17.75 8.64 3.47
N TRP A 165 17.16 8.05 2.43
CA TRP A 165 17.89 7.73 1.21
C TRP A 165 18.01 8.88 0.20
N THR A 166 17.25 9.98 0.34
CA THR A 166 17.24 11.09 -0.63
C THR A 166 18.06 12.31 -0.21
N ILE A 167 18.82 12.23 0.87
CA ILE A 167 19.54 13.37 1.47
C ILE A 167 20.67 13.91 0.58
N SER A 168 21.25 13.09 -0.30
CA SER A 168 22.32 13.58 -1.20
C SER A 168 21.76 14.52 -2.26
N GLU A 169 22.38 15.71 -2.41
CA GLU A 169 22.09 16.65 -3.47
C GLU A 169 22.49 16.14 -4.86
N GLU A 170 23.40 15.16 -4.91
CA GLU A 170 23.87 14.56 -6.17
C GLU A 170 22.86 13.57 -6.78
N LEU A 171 21.87 13.10 -6.00
CA LEU A 171 20.81 12.25 -6.55
C LEU A 171 19.99 13.03 -7.56
N PRO A 172 19.88 12.55 -8.82
CA PRO A 172 19.06 13.20 -9.82
C PRO A 172 17.56 12.95 -9.56
N GLN A 173 16.71 13.75 -10.20
CA GLN A 173 15.28 13.49 -10.27
C GLN A 173 14.90 12.88 -11.63
N GLY A 174 13.82 12.05 -11.62
CA GLY A 174 13.31 11.39 -12.83
C GLY A 174 14.10 10.14 -13.23
N GLY A 175 13.59 9.44 -14.23
CA GLY A 175 14.18 8.22 -14.76
C GLY A 175 13.93 6.96 -13.92
N ALA A 176 14.44 5.84 -14.37
CA ALA A 176 14.23 4.54 -13.75
C ALA A 176 14.79 4.51 -12.33
N GLY A 177 13.94 4.19 -11.34
CA GLY A 177 14.30 4.12 -9.93
C GLY A 177 14.20 5.45 -9.16
N LEU A 178 14.31 6.60 -9.84
CA LEU A 178 14.25 7.94 -9.23
C LEU A 178 13.02 8.76 -9.66
N TRP A 179 12.06 8.14 -10.33
CA TRP A 179 10.78 8.75 -10.70
C TRP A 179 10.00 9.28 -9.47
N ARG A 180 10.24 8.69 -8.30
CA ARG A 180 9.68 9.16 -7.01
C ARG A 180 10.15 10.55 -6.59
N LEU A 181 11.18 11.09 -7.22
CA LEU A 181 11.67 12.45 -7.02
C LEU A 181 11.18 13.43 -8.10
N ASP A 182 10.34 12.98 -9.02
CA ASP A 182 9.72 13.74 -10.09
C ASP A 182 8.21 13.84 -9.85
N ALA A 183 7.72 15.05 -9.57
CA ALA A 183 6.31 15.28 -9.28
C ALA A 183 5.37 14.88 -10.42
N ALA A 184 5.83 14.99 -11.67
CA ALA A 184 5.02 14.62 -12.84
C ALA A 184 4.75 13.11 -12.88
N ALA A 185 5.72 12.30 -12.44
CA ALA A 185 5.60 10.84 -12.40
C ALA A 185 5.00 10.32 -11.08
N ALA A 186 5.31 10.98 -9.96
CA ALA A 186 4.93 10.51 -8.62
C ALA A 186 3.63 11.14 -8.08
N GLY A 187 3.24 12.33 -8.56
CA GLY A 187 2.14 13.12 -8.03
C GLY A 187 2.53 13.94 -6.80
N SER A 188 3.12 13.30 -5.80
CA SER A 188 3.67 13.90 -4.58
C SER A 188 4.89 13.13 -4.08
N GLY A 189 5.56 13.67 -3.07
CA GLY A 189 6.72 13.03 -2.44
C GLY A 189 6.33 12.02 -1.36
N VAL A 190 6.69 12.31 -0.10
CA VAL A 190 6.40 11.41 1.02
C VAL A 190 4.92 11.27 1.33
N THR A 191 4.10 12.26 0.97
CA THR A 191 2.64 12.22 1.22
C THR A 191 2.00 11.07 0.45
N GLY A 192 2.21 10.96 -0.85
CA GLY A 192 1.62 9.89 -1.68
C GLY A 192 2.40 8.58 -1.65
N ASP A 193 3.70 8.60 -1.33
CA ASP A 193 4.50 7.37 -1.33
C ASP A 193 4.50 6.67 0.04
N LEU A 194 4.73 7.39 1.12
CA LEU A 194 4.91 6.83 2.46
C LEU A 194 3.68 7.03 3.35
N LEU A 195 3.17 8.26 3.46
CA LEU A 195 2.00 8.54 4.28
C LEU A 195 0.73 7.87 3.77
N ALA A 196 0.64 7.60 2.46
CA ALA A 196 -0.47 6.82 1.92
C ALA A 196 -0.62 5.45 2.64
N HIS A 197 0.47 4.78 3.01
CA HIS A 197 0.43 3.56 3.83
C HIS A 197 -0.06 3.82 5.25
N CYS A 198 0.45 4.89 5.89
CA CYS A 198 0.03 5.28 7.25
C CYS A 198 -1.47 5.63 7.29
N ILE A 199 -1.93 6.41 6.31
CA ILE A 199 -3.32 6.84 6.16
C ILE A 199 -4.22 5.64 5.88
N ASP A 200 -3.82 4.76 4.97
CA ASP A 200 -4.56 3.57 4.61
C ASP A 200 -4.78 2.64 5.81
N THR A 201 -3.70 2.32 6.54
CA THR A 201 -3.78 1.50 7.75
C THR A 201 -4.61 2.18 8.84
N ALA A 202 -4.44 3.49 9.03
CA ALA A 202 -5.20 4.26 10.02
C ALA A 202 -6.70 4.25 9.72
N ARG A 203 -7.09 4.49 8.45
CA ARG A 203 -8.49 4.45 8.02
C ARG A 203 -9.07 3.04 8.18
N TRP A 204 -8.31 2.02 7.86
CA TRP A 204 -8.74 0.64 8.00
C TRP A 204 -8.95 0.22 9.47
N ILE A 205 -8.05 0.65 10.37
CA ILE A 205 -8.13 0.29 11.81
C ILE A 205 -9.14 1.15 12.56
N ASN A 206 -9.18 2.47 12.31
CA ASN A 206 -9.88 3.44 13.17
C ASN A 206 -11.03 4.19 12.49
N GLY A 207 -11.32 3.92 11.22
CA GLY A 207 -12.37 4.60 10.46
C GLY A 207 -11.87 5.81 9.67
N ASP A 208 -12.80 6.55 9.06
CA ASP A 208 -12.45 7.61 8.12
C ASP A 208 -11.89 8.87 8.79
N ILE A 209 -10.89 9.47 8.14
CA ILE A 209 -10.36 10.80 8.48
C ILE A 209 -11.25 11.85 7.81
N VAL A 210 -11.73 12.82 8.60
CA VAL A 210 -12.70 13.81 8.12
C VAL A 210 -12.11 15.21 7.94
N SER A 211 -11.00 15.55 8.61
CA SER A 211 -10.31 16.81 8.41
C SER A 211 -8.84 16.74 8.80
N VAL A 212 -8.01 17.57 8.16
CA VAL A 212 -6.55 17.60 8.35
C VAL A 212 -6.01 19.01 8.44
N SER A 213 -4.87 19.20 9.15
CA SER A 213 -4.05 20.41 9.15
C SER A 213 -2.58 20.02 9.00
N ALA A 214 -1.92 20.47 7.95
CA ALA A 214 -0.66 19.95 7.50
C ALA A 214 0.41 21.00 7.22
N MET A 215 1.67 20.56 7.27
CA MET A 215 2.83 21.25 6.73
C MET A 215 3.69 20.28 5.91
N THR A 216 4.29 20.79 4.84
CA THR A 216 5.25 20.05 4.01
C THR A 216 6.51 20.86 3.79
N GLU A 217 7.63 20.18 3.53
CA GLU A 217 8.88 20.83 3.19
C GLU A 217 9.59 20.07 2.06
N THR A 218 10.23 20.82 1.17
CA THR A 218 11.14 20.32 0.15
C THR A 218 12.55 20.84 0.50
N PHE A 219 13.43 19.99 0.98
CA PHE A 219 14.75 20.42 1.50
C PHE A 219 15.74 20.72 0.36
N ILE A 220 15.80 19.87 -0.67
CA ILE A 220 16.64 20.10 -1.85
C ILE A 220 15.80 20.73 -2.93
N LYS A 221 16.04 22.01 -3.21
CA LYS A 221 15.20 22.83 -4.10
C LYS A 221 15.47 22.56 -5.58
N GLU A 222 16.66 22.05 -5.94
CA GLU A 222 17.04 21.75 -7.32
C GLU A 222 17.81 20.45 -7.42
N ARG A 223 17.52 19.68 -8.46
CA ARG A 223 18.26 18.45 -8.80
C ARG A 223 18.49 18.38 -10.31
N VAL A 224 19.54 17.68 -10.72
CA VAL A 224 19.72 17.34 -12.14
C VAL A 224 18.58 16.40 -12.56
N HIS A 225 17.87 16.77 -13.63
CA HIS A 225 16.83 15.90 -14.20
C HIS A 225 17.45 14.93 -15.22
N THR A 226 17.21 13.63 -15.04
CA THR A 226 17.84 12.56 -15.85
C THR A 226 17.54 12.68 -17.35
N ALA A 227 16.35 13.15 -17.73
CA ALA A 227 15.97 13.28 -19.14
C ALA A 227 16.64 14.46 -19.86
N THR A 228 16.98 15.53 -19.13
CA THR A 228 17.51 16.77 -19.73
C THR A 228 18.99 17.01 -19.42
N GLY A 229 19.52 16.38 -18.38
CA GLY A 229 20.86 16.64 -17.84
C GLY A 229 21.02 18.02 -17.19
N ALA A 230 19.96 18.83 -17.11
CA ALA A 230 19.95 20.16 -16.52
C ALA A 230 19.40 20.15 -15.09
N LYS A 231 19.86 21.11 -14.26
CA LYS A 231 19.22 21.36 -12.95
C LYS A 231 17.81 21.90 -13.16
N GLN A 232 16.87 21.33 -12.45
CA GLN A 232 15.46 21.72 -12.44
C GLN A 232 14.95 21.78 -11.00
N ALA A 233 13.92 22.60 -10.77
CA ALA A 233 13.28 22.71 -9.47
C ALA A 233 12.70 21.37 -9.02
N VAL A 234 12.86 21.05 -7.74
CA VAL A 234 12.20 19.93 -7.07
C VAL A 234 10.89 20.44 -6.48
N THR A 235 9.79 19.80 -6.83
CA THR A 235 8.42 20.23 -6.44
C THR A 235 7.67 19.19 -5.60
N ILE A 236 8.31 18.09 -5.28
CA ILE A 236 7.76 17.08 -4.35
C ILE A 236 8.03 17.46 -2.89
N ASP A 237 7.22 16.96 -1.99
CA ASP A 237 7.43 17.04 -0.55
C ASP A 237 8.45 15.99 -0.08
N ASP A 238 9.55 16.46 0.55
CA ASP A 238 10.57 15.61 1.20
C ASP A 238 10.19 15.24 2.64
N ALA A 239 9.36 16.07 3.26
CA ALA A 239 8.80 15.88 4.59
C ALA A 239 7.36 16.38 4.64
N CYS A 240 6.55 15.69 5.44
CA CYS A 240 5.17 16.06 5.73
C CYS A 240 4.84 15.69 7.18
N ALA A 241 4.19 16.61 7.89
CA ALA A 241 3.57 16.35 9.19
C ALA A 241 2.16 16.92 9.18
N PHE A 242 1.19 16.18 9.75
CA PHE A 242 -0.18 16.66 9.84
C PHE A 242 -0.94 16.16 11.05
N LEU A 243 -1.88 16.98 11.51
CA LEU A 243 -2.90 16.64 12.47
C LEU A 243 -4.16 16.22 11.73
N ALA A 244 -4.92 15.26 12.30
CA ALA A 244 -6.16 14.79 11.71
C ALA A 244 -7.26 14.59 12.77
N ARG A 245 -8.52 14.60 12.31
CA ARG A 245 -9.69 14.16 13.06
C ARG A 245 -10.33 12.99 12.35
N PHE A 246 -10.64 11.95 13.11
CA PHE A 246 -11.44 10.83 12.62
C PHE A 246 -12.94 11.09 12.81
N GLU A 247 -13.77 10.42 12.03
CA GLU A 247 -15.24 10.50 12.14
C GLU A 247 -15.74 10.06 13.53
N ASN A 248 -15.06 9.12 14.19
CA ASN A 248 -15.36 8.67 15.56
C ASN A 248 -14.96 9.69 16.65
N GLY A 249 -14.41 10.86 16.28
CA GLY A 249 -13.99 11.95 17.16
C GLY A 249 -12.58 11.81 17.74
N SER A 250 -11.84 10.76 17.43
CA SER A 250 -10.44 10.62 17.85
C SER A 250 -9.52 11.56 17.07
N LEU A 251 -8.40 11.94 17.71
CA LEU A 251 -7.37 12.79 17.13
C LEU A 251 -6.22 11.95 16.59
N ALA A 252 -5.53 12.46 15.56
CA ALA A 252 -4.33 11.78 15.06
C ALA A 252 -3.20 12.74 14.72
N ILE A 253 -1.99 12.18 14.74
CA ILE A 253 -0.73 12.80 14.30
C ILE A 253 -0.05 11.86 13.33
N PHE A 254 0.33 12.42 12.18
CA PHE A 254 1.09 11.70 11.17
C PHE A 254 2.35 12.46 10.80
N GLU A 255 3.42 11.70 10.54
CA GLU A 255 4.70 12.25 10.13
C GLU A 255 5.36 11.34 9.10
N SER A 256 5.98 11.94 8.07
CA SER A 256 6.86 11.21 7.17
C SER A 256 7.95 12.12 6.62
N THR A 257 9.12 11.53 6.41
CA THR A 257 10.22 12.20 5.71
C THR A 257 11.21 11.19 5.14
N ARG A 258 11.91 11.58 4.06
CA ARG A 258 13.06 10.85 3.53
C ARG A 258 14.39 11.46 3.97
N TYR A 259 14.37 12.27 5.04
CA TYR A 259 15.53 13.00 5.59
C TYR A 259 15.82 12.66 7.06
N ALA A 260 15.20 11.61 7.60
CA ALA A 260 15.44 11.15 8.96
C ALA A 260 16.68 10.23 9.02
N ARG A 261 17.87 10.84 9.01
CA ARG A 261 19.15 10.12 9.02
C ARG A 261 19.19 9.04 10.10
N GLY A 262 19.49 7.80 9.70
CA GLY A 262 19.51 6.63 10.57
C GLY A 262 18.29 5.71 10.44
N HIS A 263 17.18 6.18 9.82
CA HIS A 263 15.99 5.37 9.56
C HIS A 263 15.93 4.92 8.11
N LYS A 264 15.87 3.60 7.89
CA LYS A 264 15.82 3.02 6.54
C LYS A 264 14.40 2.87 6.02
N ALA A 265 13.48 2.42 6.85
CA ALA A 265 12.06 2.27 6.58
C ALA A 265 11.29 2.11 7.90
N LEU A 266 11.45 3.05 8.82
CA LEU A 266 10.75 3.02 10.10
C LEU A 266 9.29 3.41 9.89
N TYR A 267 8.42 2.42 9.83
CA TYR A 267 6.99 2.62 9.85
C TYR A 267 6.43 2.12 11.18
N THR A 268 5.79 3.02 11.93
CA THR A 268 5.14 2.69 13.20
C THR A 268 3.75 3.24 13.26
N PHE A 269 2.88 2.62 14.06
CA PHE A 269 1.65 3.24 14.55
C PHE A 269 1.40 2.91 16.01
N GLU A 270 0.61 3.77 16.66
CA GLU A 270 0.07 3.56 18.00
C GLU A 270 -1.38 4.05 18.05
N ILE A 271 -2.27 3.27 18.66
CA ILE A 271 -3.67 3.61 18.89
C ILE A 271 -4.00 3.47 20.37
N ASN A 272 -4.57 4.53 20.96
CA ASN A 272 -4.87 4.61 22.39
C ASN A 272 -6.38 4.70 22.61
N GLY A 273 -6.90 3.69 23.29
CA GLY A 273 -8.29 3.63 23.71
C GLY A 273 -8.49 3.76 25.21
N GLU A 274 -9.72 3.78 25.62
CA GLU A 274 -10.16 3.90 27.02
C GLU A 274 -9.68 2.73 27.88
N LYS A 275 -9.69 1.53 27.32
CA LYS A 275 -9.40 0.28 28.04
C LYS A 275 -8.03 -0.29 27.69
N LYS A 276 -7.66 -0.18 26.43
CA LYS A 276 -6.45 -0.81 25.87
C LYS A 276 -5.77 0.11 24.89
N SER A 277 -4.46 -0.14 24.66
CA SER A 277 -3.67 0.51 23.62
C SER A 277 -2.86 -0.51 22.85
N LEU A 278 -2.61 -0.23 21.57
CA LEU A 278 -1.81 -1.07 20.69
C LEU A 278 -0.73 -0.21 20.04
N ALA A 279 0.46 -0.79 19.83
CA ALA A 279 1.52 -0.17 19.04
C ALA A 279 2.24 -1.24 18.20
N TRP A 280 2.74 -0.81 17.03
CA TRP A 280 3.44 -1.69 16.11
C TRP A 280 4.59 -0.96 15.42
N ASP A 281 5.65 -1.71 15.09
CA ASP A 281 6.86 -1.25 14.41
C ASP A 281 7.25 -2.23 13.29
N LEU A 282 7.46 -1.71 12.07
CA LEU A 282 7.87 -2.50 10.91
C LEU A 282 9.22 -3.22 11.12
N HIS A 283 10.15 -2.64 11.89
CA HIS A 283 11.44 -3.27 12.15
C HIS A 283 11.35 -4.44 13.15
N ASP A 284 10.21 -4.53 13.86
CA ASP A 284 9.87 -5.65 14.75
C ASP A 284 8.49 -6.22 14.37
N MET A 285 8.27 -6.41 13.07
CA MET A 285 6.96 -6.58 12.43
C MET A 285 6.12 -7.76 12.93
N ASN A 286 6.75 -8.74 13.58
CA ASN A 286 6.05 -9.91 14.10
C ASN A 286 5.53 -9.70 15.53
N TYR A 287 5.76 -8.54 16.14
CA TYR A 287 5.28 -8.20 17.46
C TYR A 287 4.19 -7.13 17.41
N LEU A 288 3.13 -7.32 18.20
CA LEU A 288 2.16 -6.30 18.55
C LEU A 288 2.35 -5.93 20.02
N SER A 289 2.73 -4.69 20.29
CA SER A 289 2.73 -4.16 21.64
C SER A 289 1.29 -3.90 22.10
N TYR A 290 0.95 -4.42 23.27
CA TYR A 290 -0.40 -4.43 23.83
C TYR A 290 -0.37 -3.93 25.26
N PHE A 291 -1.24 -2.97 25.57
CA PHE A 291 -1.44 -2.48 26.93
C PHE A 291 -2.89 -2.70 27.35
N ASP A 292 -3.11 -3.34 28.52
CA ASP A 292 -4.42 -3.56 29.09
C ASP A 292 -4.56 -2.86 30.44
N HIS A 293 -5.45 -1.87 30.54
CA HIS A 293 -5.72 -1.16 31.78
C HIS A 293 -6.42 -2.04 32.84
N GLY A 294 -7.05 -3.13 32.45
CA GLY A 294 -7.67 -4.11 33.35
C GLY A 294 -6.68 -4.92 34.19
N VAL A 295 -5.42 -4.96 33.79
CA VAL A 295 -4.36 -5.65 34.56
C VAL A 295 -4.10 -4.89 35.88
N PRO A 296 -3.96 -5.60 37.04
CA PRO A 296 -3.59 -4.96 38.32
C PRO A 296 -2.37 -4.05 38.23
N GLY A 297 -2.42 -2.89 38.91
CA GLY A 297 -1.45 -1.80 38.74
C GLY A 297 0.01 -2.19 39.06
N ASP A 298 0.23 -3.14 39.96
CA ASP A 298 1.56 -3.65 40.34
C ASP A 298 2.30 -4.42 39.23
N ARG A 299 1.56 -4.85 38.18
CA ARG A 299 2.09 -5.61 37.02
C ARG A 299 1.55 -5.12 35.69
N ARG A 300 0.88 -3.96 35.69
CA ARG A 300 0.38 -3.32 34.48
C ARG A 300 1.54 -2.68 33.71
N GLY A 301 1.62 -2.98 32.42
CA GLY A 301 2.64 -2.43 31.54
C GLY A 301 2.38 -2.84 30.09
N TRP A 302 3.21 -2.36 29.20
CA TRP A 302 3.22 -2.84 27.84
C TRP A 302 3.72 -4.30 27.81
N THR A 303 3.00 -5.13 27.08
CA THR A 303 3.39 -6.52 26.76
C THR A 303 3.50 -6.67 25.25
N ASN A 304 4.29 -7.62 24.77
CA ASN A 304 4.43 -7.90 23.35
C ASN A 304 3.79 -9.24 23.03
N ILE A 305 2.87 -9.24 22.06
CA ILE A 305 2.29 -10.43 21.48
C ILE A 305 3.16 -10.80 20.27
N HIS A 306 3.79 -11.96 20.30
CA HIS A 306 4.53 -12.50 19.16
C HIS A 306 3.52 -13.17 18.20
N ALA A 307 3.15 -12.48 17.12
CA ALA A 307 2.05 -12.85 16.25
C ALA A 307 2.43 -13.97 15.26
N THR A 308 2.92 -15.10 15.78
CA THR A 308 3.38 -16.28 15.01
C THR A 308 2.68 -17.57 15.38
N ASP A 309 1.78 -17.57 16.35
CA ASP A 309 1.01 -18.77 16.71
C ASP A 309 -0.04 -19.07 15.64
N GLY A 310 -0.48 -20.33 15.58
CA GLY A 310 -1.43 -20.81 14.56
C GLY A 310 -2.78 -20.08 14.58
N ASP A 311 -3.17 -19.50 15.73
CA ASP A 311 -4.41 -18.73 15.90
C ASP A 311 -4.26 -17.27 15.48
N HIS A 312 -3.03 -16.80 15.24
CA HIS A 312 -2.81 -15.44 14.73
C HIS A 312 -3.09 -15.35 13.22
N PRO A 313 -3.52 -14.19 12.73
CA PRO A 313 -3.84 -14.00 11.32
C PRO A 313 -2.71 -14.50 10.40
N TYR A 314 -3.05 -15.32 9.43
CA TYR A 314 -2.14 -15.91 8.42
C TYR A 314 -1.05 -16.84 8.94
N SER A 315 -0.60 -16.70 10.19
CA SER A 315 0.59 -17.39 10.72
C SER A 315 0.46 -18.91 10.67
N GLY A 316 -0.73 -19.45 10.92
CA GLY A 316 -1.01 -20.89 10.85
C GLY A 316 -0.86 -21.51 9.46
N ASN A 317 -0.76 -20.70 8.41
CA ASN A 317 -0.55 -21.19 7.05
C ASN A 317 0.94 -21.45 6.73
N TRP A 318 1.88 -20.92 7.55
CA TRP A 318 3.30 -20.91 7.22
C TRP A 318 4.10 -21.93 8.04
N TRP A 319 4.54 -21.53 9.19
CA TRP A 319 5.52 -22.29 9.98
C TRP A 319 5.00 -22.59 11.38
N VAL A 320 5.80 -23.31 12.15
CA VAL A 320 5.51 -23.52 13.58
C VAL A 320 5.69 -22.21 14.37
N PRO A 321 5.02 -22.05 15.52
CA PRO A 321 5.15 -20.87 16.38
C PRO A 321 6.60 -20.49 16.67
N GLY A 322 6.88 -19.20 16.68
CA GLY A 322 8.20 -18.62 16.92
C GLY A 322 9.05 -18.37 15.67
N LEU A 323 8.65 -18.86 14.48
CA LEU A 323 9.34 -18.57 13.23
C LEU A 323 8.73 -17.34 12.58
N CYS A 324 9.57 -16.29 12.44
CA CYS A 324 9.15 -14.99 11.95
C CYS A 324 8.82 -14.98 10.46
N LEU A 325 7.80 -14.20 10.09
CA LEU A 325 7.46 -13.88 8.71
C LEU A 325 8.12 -12.56 8.29
N GLY A 326 8.44 -12.42 7.01
CA GLY A 326 9.06 -11.24 6.42
C GLY A 326 8.09 -10.35 5.66
N TYR A 327 8.60 -9.22 5.16
CA TYR A 327 7.87 -8.23 4.38
C TYR A 327 7.12 -8.83 3.17
N GLU A 328 7.73 -9.77 2.47
CA GLU A 328 7.19 -10.40 1.27
C GLU A 328 5.92 -11.23 1.52
N HIS A 329 5.75 -11.73 2.75
CA HIS A 329 4.57 -12.52 3.13
C HIS A 329 3.29 -11.68 3.12
N SER A 330 3.39 -10.36 3.42
CA SER A 330 2.24 -9.47 3.42
C SER A 330 1.54 -9.39 2.05
N PHE A 331 2.30 -9.45 0.96
CA PHE A 331 1.75 -9.49 -0.41
C PHE A 331 1.06 -10.83 -0.70
N THR A 332 1.62 -11.93 -0.23
CA THR A 332 0.98 -13.24 -0.37
C THR A 332 -0.33 -13.30 0.43
N HIS A 333 -0.38 -12.69 1.62
CA HIS A 333 -1.59 -12.61 2.43
C HIS A 333 -2.67 -11.74 1.76
N GLU A 334 -2.30 -10.58 1.25
CA GLU A 334 -3.23 -9.70 0.53
C GLU A 334 -3.79 -10.39 -0.71
N LEU A 335 -2.93 -11.05 -1.48
CA LEU A 335 -3.34 -11.85 -2.63
C LEU A 335 -4.28 -12.99 -2.22
N ALA A 336 -4.03 -13.65 -1.09
CA ALA A 336 -4.90 -14.69 -0.57
C ALA A 336 -6.30 -14.18 -0.24
N GLU A 337 -6.43 -13.00 0.37
CA GLU A 337 -7.73 -12.37 0.63
C GLU A 337 -8.46 -11.99 -0.67
N PHE A 338 -7.73 -11.50 -1.67
CA PHE A 338 -8.30 -11.23 -3.00
C PHE A 338 -8.81 -12.52 -3.66
N PHE A 339 -8.01 -13.58 -3.68
CA PHE A 339 -8.40 -14.86 -4.30
C PHE A 339 -9.56 -15.54 -3.56
N LYS A 340 -9.58 -15.50 -2.23
CA LYS A 340 -10.73 -15.96 -1.43
C LYS A 340 -12.02 -15.21 -1.77
N SER A 341 -11.93 -13.91 -2.10
CA SER A 341 -13.10 -13.14 -2.52
C SER A 341 -13.62 -13.56 -3.90
N LEU A 342 -12.76 -14.05 -4.79
CA LEU A 342 -13.18 -14.64 -6.06
C LEU A 342 -13.89 -15.99 -5.83
N ASP A 343 -13.47 -16.75 -4.83
CA ASP A 343 -14.12 -18.01 -4.44
C ASP A 343 -15.49 -17.76 -3.79
N ASN A 344 -15.64 -16.65 -3.03
CA ASN A 344 -16.88 -16.24 -2.40
C ASN A 344 -17.18 -14.75 -2.59
N PRO A 345 -17.75 -14.36 -3.76
CA PRO A 345 -18.01 -12.96 -4.11
C PRO A 345 -18.99 -12.22 -3.19
N THR A 346 -19.75 -12.95 -2.36
CA THR A 346 -20.71 -12.36 -1.40
C THR A 346 -20.12 -12.13 -0.02
N ALA A 347 -18.91 -12.63 0.26
CA ALA A 347 -18.21 -12.37 1.51
C ALA A 347 -17.75 -10.91 1.60
N GLU A 348 -17.58 -10.43 2.84
CA GLU A 348 -16.99 -9.14 3.08
C GLU A 348 -15.56 -9.09 2.51
N LYS A 349 -15.25 -8.06 1.74
CA LYS A 349 -13.91 -7.83 1.19
C LYS A 349 -12.97 -7.39 2.30
N ARG A 350 -11.90 -8.14 2.50
CA ARG A 350 -10.87 -7.81 3.50
C ARG A 350 -9.67 -7.06 2.93
N TYR A 351 -9.61 -6.89 1.62
CA TYR A 351 -8.55 -6.16 0.91
C TYR A 351 -9.05 -4.79 0.43
N PRO A 352 -8.16 -3.82 0.23
CA PRO A 352 -8.51 -2.51 -0.29
C PRO A 352 -8.80 -2.58 -1.80
N ASP A 353 -10.03 -2.30 -2.18
CA ASP A 353 -10.40 -2.06 -3.57
C ASP A 353 -10.18 -0.59 -3.97
N PHE A 354 -10.47 -0.25 -5.23
CA PHE A 354 -10.30 1.11 -5.73
C PHE A 354 -11.10 2.15 -4.95
N ARG A 355 -12.31 1.80 -4.48
CA ARG A 355 -13.15 2.69 -3.66
C ARG A 355 -12.47 3.01 -2.34
N HIS A 356 -11.94 2.00 -1.66
CA HIS A 356 -11.23 2.20 -0.41
C HIS A 356 -9.95 3.03 -0.60
N ALA A 357 -9.18 2.71 -1.65
CA ALA A 357 -7.95 3.43 -1.99
C ALA A 357 -8.20 4.89 -2.40
N LEU A 358 -9.35 5.19 -3.05
CA LEU A 358 -9.77 6.55 -3.35
C LEU A 358 -9.92 7.39 -2.08
N GLY A 359 -10.50 6.83 -1.02
CA GLY A 359 -10.60 7.54 0.26
C GLY A 359 -9.23 7.87 0.86
N THR A 360 -8.24 6.97 0.71
CA THR A 360 -6.84 7.27 1.10
C THR A 360 -6.25 8.39 0.24
N GLN A 361 -6.53 8.39 -1.08
CA GLN A 361 -6.10 9.45 -1.98
C GLN A 361 -6.71 10.81 -1.62
N TYR A 362 -7.98 10.86 -1.24
CA TYR A 362 -8.61 12.12 -0.79
C TYR A 362 -7.96 12.69 0.47
N VAL A 363 -7.51 11.85 1.40
CA VAL A 363 -6.75 12.34 2.56
C VAL A 363 -5.40 12.91 2.11
N CYS A 364 -4.68 12.26 1.20
CA CYS A 364 -3.42 12.77 0.66
C CYS A 364 -3.61 14.14 -0.04
N ASP A 365 -4.66 14.27 -0.85
CA ASP A 365 -4.98 15.52 -1.54
C ASP A 365 -5.31 16.64 -0.53
N ALA A 366 -6.12 16.36 0.49
CA ALA A 366 -6.45 17.31 1.55
C ALA A 366 -5.23 17.74 2.37
N VAL A 367 -4.29 16.83 2.62
CA VAL A 367 -3.01 17.11 3.29
C VAL A 367 -2.19 18.10 2.47
N LEU A 368 -2.04 17.87 1.17
CA LEU A 368 -1.29 18.77 0.28
C LEU A 368 -1.99 20.14 0.14
N GLU A 369 -3.30 20.16 0.07
CA GLU A 369 -4.09 21.41 0.05
C GLU A 369 -3.94 22.19 1.35
N SER A 370 -4.02 21.51 2.50
CA SER A 370 -3.82 22.10 3.82
C SER A 370 -2.42 22.68 3.98
N ALA A 371 -1.39 21.96 3.58
CA ALA A 371 0.00 22.44 3.63
C ALA A 371 0.19 23.70 2.77
N LYS A 372 -0.48 23.80 1.61
CA LYS A 372 -0.42 24.96 0.72
C LYS A 372 -1.20 26.15 1.25
N SER A 373 -2.39 25.93 1.81
CA SER A 373 -3.29 27.00 2.30
C SER A 373 -2.96 27.45 3.72
N GLY A 374 -2.28 26.63 4.51
CA GLY A 374 -2.07 26.86 5.95
C GLY A 374 -3.35 26.74 6.78
N GLN A 375 -4.41 26.13 6.26
CA GLN A 375 -5.71 26.00 6.90
C GLN A 375 -6.07 24.52 7.15
N TRP A 376 -7.03 24.29 8.07
CA TRP A 376 -7.72 23.02 8.14
C TRP A 376 -8.50 22.79 6.85
N VAL A 377 -8.44 21.59 6.33
CA VAL A 377 -9.15 21.14 5.12
C VAL A 377 -9.99 19.92 5.45
N ASP A 378 -11.25 19.96 5.05
CA ASP A 378 -12.15 18.81 5.16
C ASP A 378 -11.82 17.78 4.09
N VAL A 379 -11.83 16.51 4.48
CA VAL A 379 -11.56 15.38 3.57
C VAL A 379 -12.84 15.02 2.84
N LYS A 380 -12.77 14.91 1.52
CA LYS A 380 -13.88 14.43 0.68
C LYS A 380 -14.24 13.00 1.07
N LYS A 381 -15.53 12.69 1.16
CA LYS A 381 -16.01 11.31 1.37
C LYS A 381 -15.87 10.49 0.09
N SER A 382 -15.39 9.25 0.21
CA SER A 382 -15.25 8.30 -0.89
C SER A 382 -16.53 7.51 -1.16
#